data_0db61eaa24a69941265176f541b2d058
#
_entry.id   0db61eaa24a69941265176f541b2d058
#
_cell.length_a   1.000
_cell.length_b   1.000
_cell.length_c   1.000
_cell.angle_alpha   90.00
_cell.angle_beta   90.00
_cell.angle_gamma   90.00
#
_symmetry.space_group_name_H-M   'P 1'
#
loop_
_entity.id
_entity.type
_entity.pdbx_description
1 polymer ?
#
loop_
_entity_poly.entity_id
_entity_poly.type
_entity_poly.pdbx_seq_one_letter_code
_entity_poly.pdbx_strand_id
1 'polypeptide(L)'
;IRNNEDITAFFKRYFPDTLDLIPDLIADFNRNPTSSLITVNCDPWQWQGRILLLGDSAHAIVPFYGQGMNAGFEDCTILDNMLDEMGENWSEVIPAFSHQHTRNGHAIAELAQRNFIEMRDLVGDPKFLLRKKITAHLHEKYPSDFMPVYSMVTFSNTPYHVALREDDAQNRLFESILAIPDIESVWNGEAVDGVFREWLETR
;
A
#
# COMPACT_ATOMS: atom_id res chain seq x y z
N ILE A 1 -10.04 10.14 -24.32
CA ILE A 1 -10.60 11.50 -24.36
C ILE A 1 -9.71 12.30 -25.28
N ARG A 2 -10.27 12.82 -26.39
CA ARG A 2 -9.50 13.46 -27.47
C ARG A 2 -9.89 14.92 -27.68
N ASN A 3 -11.09 15.32 -27.26
CA ASN A 3 -11.67 16.63 -27.46
C ASN A 3 -12.66 17.00 -26.35
N ASN A 4 -13.20 18.21 -26.36
CA ASN A 4 -14.12 18.72 -25.33
C ASN A 4 -15.44 17.94 -25.29
N GLU A 5 -15.90 17.41 -26.41
CA GLU A 5 -17.14 16.62 -26.47
C GLU A 5 -16.94 15.27 -25.76
N ASP A 6 -15.77 14.65 -25.95
CA ASP A 6 -15.41 13.40 -25.26
C ASP A 6 -15.35 13.60 -23.73
N ILE A 7 -14.83 14.76 -23.25
CA ILE A 7 -14.78 15.09 -21.81
C ILE A 7 -16.21 15.11 -21.26
N THR A 8 -17.08 15.90 -21.89
CA THR A 8 -18.48 16.03 -21.48
C THR A 8 -19.21 14.68 -21.49
N ALA A 9 -19.01 13.90 -22.56
CA ALA A 9 -19.63 12.58 -22.69
C ALA A 9 -19.14 11.60 -21.62
N PHE A 10 -17.84 11.63 -21.31
CA PHE A 10 -17.25 10.80 -20.26
C PHE A 10 -17.84 11.14 -18.88
N PHE A 11 -17.84 12.41 -18.48
CA PHE A 11 -18.41 12.82 -17.21
C PHE A 11 -19.90 12.54 -17.12
N LYS A 12 -20.66 12.84 -18.19
CA LYS A 12 -22.09 12.52 -18.25
C LYS A 12 -22.40 11.03 -18.07
N ARG A 13 -21.51 10.17 -18.57
CA ARG A 13 -21.67 8.72 -18.48
C ARG A 13 -21.31 8.16 -17.11
N TYR A 14 -20.20 8.60 -16.52
CA TYR A 14 -19.62 7.97 -15.34
C TYR A 14 -19.81 8.76 -14.05
N PHE A 15 -19.99 10.08 -14.17
CA PHE A 15 -20.11 11.02 -13.05
C PHE A 15 -21.18 12.09 -13.32
N PRO A 16 -22.43 11.68 -13.64
CA PRO A 16 -23.46 12.63 -14.08
C PRO A 16 -23.82 13.69 -13.04
N ASP A 17 -23.72 13.33 -11.77
CA ASP A 17 -23.98 14.19 -10.61
C ASP A 17 -22.90 15.27 -10.39
N THR A 18 -21.73 15.14 -11.00
CA THR A 18 -20.65 16.11 -10.86
C THR A 18 -20.73 17.28 -11.84
N LEU A 19 -21.50 17.15 -12.91
CA LEU A 19 -21.55 18.16 -13.98
C LEU A 19 -22.03 19.53 -13.49
N ASP A 20 -23.00 19.54 -12.59
CA ASP A 20 -23.53 20.77 -11.99
C ASP A 20 -22.61 21.35 -10.91
N LEU A 21 -21.67 20.53 -10.40
CA LEU A 21 -20.75 20.91 -9.34
C LEU A 21 -19.41 21.45 -9.88
N ILE A 22 -19.09 21.19 -11.15
CA ILE A 22 -17.85 21.62 -11.80
C ILE A 22 -18.17 22.51 -13.00
N PRO A 23 -18.49 23.80 -12.77
CA PRO A 23 -18.93 24.70 -13.84
C PRO A 23 -17.89 24.89 -14.96
N ASP A 24 -16.60 24.86 -14.62
CA ASP A 24 -15.49 25.07 -15.54
C ASP A 24 -14.80 23.75 -15.97
N LEU A 25 -15.54 22.61 -15.95
CA LEU A 25 -15.01 21.27 -16.21
C LEU A 25 -14.07 21.21 -17.44
N ILE A 26 -14.48 21.77 -18.57
CA ILE A 26 -13.70 21.70 -19.81
C ILE A 26 -12.40 22.51 -19.68
N ALA A 27 -12.49 23.69 -19.10
CA ALA A 27 -11.31 24.55 -18.90
C ALA A 27 -10.33 23.93 -17.92
N ASP A 28 -10.83 23.36 -16.83
CA ASP A 28 -10.03 22.70 -15.80
C ASP A 28 -9.38 21.43 -16.34
N PHE A 29 -10.12 20.58 -17.06
CA PHE A 29 -9.59 19.37 -17.66
C PHE A 29 -8.46 19.65 -18.67
N ASN A 30 -8.61 20.69 -19.50
CA ASN A 30 -7.60 21.05 -20.48
C ASN A 30 -6.39 21.78 -19.85
N ARG A 31 -6.59 22.52 -18.75
CA ARG A 31 -5.52 23.20 -18.01
C ARG A 31 -4.65 22.23 -17.22
N ASN A 32 -5.23 21.14 -16.71
CA ASN A 32 -4.55 20.15 -15.88
C ASN A 32 -4.17 18.93 -16.74
N PRO A 33 -2.94 18.85 -17.27
CA PRO A 33 -2.55 17.70 -18.10
C PRO A 33 -2.54 16.40 -17.31
N THR A 34 -2.93 15.33 -17.97
CA THR A 34 -2.80 13.99 -17.40
C THR A 34 -1.33 13.61 -17.31
N SER A 35 -0.93 13.08 -16.14
CA SER A 35 0.41 12.56 -15.91
C SER A 35 0.37 11.06 -15.71
N SER A 36 1.45 10.37 -16.10
CA SER A 36 1.64 8.97 -15.75
C SER A 36 1.96 8.85 -14.27
N LEU A 37 1.43 7.83 -13.62
CA LEU A 37 1.87 7.43 -12.29
C LEU A 37 3.16 6.61 -12.46
N ILE A 38 4.21 7.02 -11.76
CA ILE A 38 5.52 6.40 -11.86
C ILE A 38 5.94 5.91 -10.48
N THR A 39 6.41 4.67 -10.41
CA THR A 39 7.12 4.14 -9.25
C THR A 39 8.62 4.19 -9.53
N VAL A 40 9.38 4.68 -8.57
CA VAL A 40 10.86 4.68 -8.63
C VAL A 40 11.38 3.71 -7.58
N ASN A 41 12.22 2.79 -8.01
CA ASN A 41 12.96 1.88 -7.13
C ASN A 41 14.45 2.01 -7.44
N CYS A 42 15.18 2.61 -6.52
CA CYS A 42 16.65 2.72 -6.60
C CYS A 42 17.31 1.70 -5.68
N ASP A 43 18.48 1.22 -6.08
CA ASP A 43 19.38 0.44 -5.24
C ASP A 43 20.79 0.51 -5.84
N PRO A 44 21.81 0.93 -5.10
CA PRO A 44 21.73 1.50 -3.74
C PRO A 44 21.20 2.95 -3.73
N TRP A 45 20.75 3.43 -2.56
CA TRP A 45 20.34 4.81 -2.37
C TRP A 45 21.50 5.79 -2.14
N GLN A 46 22.73 5.30 -2.23
CA GLN A 46 23.93 6.08 -1.91
C GLN A 46 25.01 5.91 -2.98
N TRP A 47 25.94 6.86 -3.02
CA TRP A 47 27.14 6.77 -3.82
C TRP A 47 28.37 7.19 -3.03
N GLN A 48 29.31 6.25 -2.89
CA GLN A 48 30.60 6.42 -2.22
C GLN A 48 30.55 7.05 -0.80
N GLY A 49 29.43 6.86 -0.06
CA GLY A 49 29.25 7.46 1.27
C GLY A 49 29.18 8.99 1.27
N ARG A 50 28.92 9.63 0.12
CA ARG A 50 28.91 11.09 -0.05
C ARG A 50 27.62 11.65 -0.58
N ILE A 51 26.82 10.82 -1.26
CA ILE A 51 25.51 11.18 -1.80
C ILE A 51 24.51 10.20 -1.22
N LEU A 52 23.35 10.69 -0.80
CA LEU A 52 22.23 9.90 -0.33
C LEU A 52 20.95 10.37 -1.04
N LEU A 53 20.15 9.45 -1.54
CA LEU A 53 18.79 9.69 -2.02
C LEU A 53 17.83 9.46 -0.88
N LEU A 54 16.82 10.32 -0.73
CA LEU A 54 15.75 10.24 0.26
C LEU A 54 14.39 10.53 -0.37
N GLY A 55 13.32 10.00 0.22
CA GLY A 55 11.95 10.23 -0.21
C GLY A 55 11.72 9.86 -1.67
N ASP A 56 10.97 10.66 -2.40
CA ASP A 56 10.60 10.40 -3.80
C ASP A 56 11.80 10.26 -4.75
N SER A 57 12.96 10.80 -4.41
CA SER A 57 14.17 10.61 -5.22
C SER A 57 14.72 9.17 -5.14
N ALA A 58 14.41 8.45 -4.07
CA ALA A 58 14.82 7.07 -3.83
C ALA A 58 13.70 6.06 -4.12
N HIS A 59 12.47 6.40 -3.72
CA HIS A 59 11.31 5.50 -3.72
C HIS A 59 9.98 6.23 -3.97
N ALA A 60 9.87 6.99 -5.07
CA ALA A 60 8.57 7.53 -5.47
C ALA A 60 7.57 6.39 -5.68
N ILE A 61 6.43 6.45 -5.00
CA ILE A 61 5.40 5.40 -5.02
C ILE A 61 4.07 5.92 -5.56
N VAL A 62 3.30 5.01 -6.16
CA VAL A 62 1.93 5.32 -6.58
C VAL A 62 1.04 5.63 -5.37
N PRO A 63 0.04 6.55 -5.47
CA PRO A 63 -0.63 7.16 -4.31
C PRO A 63 -1.71 6.28 -3.64
N PHE A 64 -1.80 5.00 -3.96
CA PHE A 64 -2.93 4.16 -3.58
C PHE A 64 -2.99 3.77 -2.08
N TYR A 65 -1.87 3.83 -1.37
CA TYR A 65 -1.85 3.78 0.10
C TYR A 65 -1.78 5.17 0.76
N GLY A 66 -1.47 6.22 0.00
CA GLY A 66 -1.26 7.56 0.56
C GLY A 66 -0.01 7.69 1.43
N GLN A 67 0.97 6.80 1.27
CA GLN A 67 2.13 6.69 2.18
C GLN A 67 3.41 7.38 1.67
N GLY A 68 3.43 7.97 0.47
CA GLY A 68 4.64 8.57 -0.08
C GLY A 68 5.27 9.63 0.83
N MET A 69 4.47 10.57 1.31
CA MET A 69 4.92 11.61 2.23
C MET A 69 5.37 11.03 3.58
N ASN A 70 4.61 10.07 4.13
CA ASN A 70 4.93 9.43 5.39
C ASN A 70 6.25 8.67 5.31
N ALA A 71 6.47 7.90 4.24
CA ALA A 71 7.72 7.19 4.00
C ALA A 71 8.91 8.14 3.88
N GLY A 72 8.75 9.28 3.18
CA GLY A 72 9.80 10.29 3.08
C GLY A 72 10.13 10.96 4.42
N PHE A 73 9.14 11.19 5.29
CA PHE A 73 9.42 11.70 6.66
C PHE A 73 10.01 10.63 7.57
N GLU A 74 9.62 9.35 7.38
CA GLU A 74 10.25 8.23 8.09
C GLU A 74 11.73 8.12 7.74
N ASP A 75 12.12 8.30 6.47
CA ASP A 75 13.53 8.35 6.06
C ASP A 75 14.31 9.40 6.86
N CYS A 76 13.76 10.60 7.01
CA CYS A 76 14.41 11.67 7.78
C CYS A 76 14.55 11.29 9.26
N THR A 77 13.51 10.71 9.86
CA THR A 77 13.53 10.30 11.26
C THR A 77 14.56 9.20 11.52
N ILE A 78 14.61 8.21 10.63
CA ILE A 78 15.56 7.09 10.76
C ILE A 78 17.00 7.59 10.56
N LEU A 79 17.22 8.47 9.59
CA LEU A 79 18.55 9.06 9.36
C LEU A 79 19.01 9.87 10.56
N ASP A 80 18.13 10.66 11.17
CA ASP A 80 18.40 11.46 12.37
C ASP A 80 18.79 10.57 13.56
N ASN A 81 18.00 9.51 13.81
CA ASN A 81 18.32 8.52 14.85
C ASN A 81 19.67 7.84 14.61
N MET A 82 20.00 7.51 13.35
CA MET A 82 21.30 6.90 13.04
C MET A 82 22.47 7.87 13.27
N LEU A 83 22.27 9.16 13.03
CA LEU A 83 23.28 10.19 13.33
C LEU A 83 23.49 10.32 14.85
N ASP A 84 22.42 10.25 15.64
CA ASP A 84 22.51 10.28 17.09
C ASP A 84 23.26 9.04 17.64
N GLU A 85 23.00 7.85 17.08
CA GLU A 85 23.61 6.59 17.52
C GLU A 85 25.08 6.43 17.07
N MET A 86 25.37 6.79 15.80
CA MET A 86 26.67 6.56 15.17
C MET A 86 27.57 7.80 15.17
N GLY A 87 27.07 8.95 15.64
CA GLY A 87 27.70 10.26 15.51
C GLY A 87 27.63 10.79 14.07
N GLU A 88 28.12 12.00 13.86
CA GLU A 88 28.09 12.70 12.56
C GLU A 88 29.13 12.14 11.55
N ASN A 89 29.38 10.83 11.61
CA ASN A 89 30.26 10.16 10.63
C ASN A 89 29.47 9.80 9.36
N TRP A 90 29.21 10.80 8.53
CA TRP A 90 28.42 10.65 7.31
C TRP A 90 28.93 9.56 6.36
N SER A 91 30.24 9.31 6.33
CA SER A 91 30.83 8.28 5.48
C SER A 91 30.47 6.85 5.90
N GLU A 92 30.02 6.65 7.13
CA GLU A 92 29.53 5.38 7.66
C GLU A 92 28.00 5.35 7.71
N VAL A 93 27.38 6.46 8.13
CA VAL A 93 25.91 6.57 8.27
C VAL A 93 25.22 6.38 6.90
N ILE A 94 25.70 7.06 5.85
CA ILE A 94 25.07 7.00 4.51
C ILE A 94 25.01 5.57 3.95
N PRO A 95 26.11 4.78 3.91
CA PRO A 95 26.03 3.39 3.48
C PRO A 95 25.15 2.51 4.38
N ALA A 96 25.21 2.69 5.69
CA ALA A 96 24.42 1.94 6.65
C ALA A 96 22.92 2.20 6.46
N PHE A 97 22.51 3.46 6.34
CA PHE A 97 21.14 3.86 6.06
C PHE A 97 20.63 3.22 4.77
N SER A 98 21.37 3.39 3.67
CA SER A 98 21.01 2.81 2.38
C SER A 98 20.81 1.30 2.49
N HIS A 99 21.75 0.59 3.12
CA HIS A 99 21.68 -0.88 3.26
C HIS A 99 20.48 -1.34 4.10
N GLN A 100 20.16 -0.64 5.17
CA GLN A 100 19.10 -1.03 6.08
C GLN A 100 17.71 -0.64 5.57
N HIS A 101 17.58 0.54 4.92
CA HIS A 101 16.28 1.16 4.66
C HIS A 101 15.75 0.93 3.24
N THR A 102 16.60 0.66 2.25
CA THR A 102 16.17 0.36 0.87
C THR A 102 15.09 -0.72 0.80
N ARG A 103 15.17 -1.76 1.64
CA ARG A 103 14.15 -2.81 1.72
C ARG A 103 12.76 -2.31 2.12
N ASN A 104 12.68 -1.26 2.94
CA ASN A 104 11.39 -0.65 3.33
C ASN A 104 10.82 0.15 2.17
N GLY A 105 11.64 0.94 1.47
CA GLY A 105 11.21 1.68 0.29
C GLY A 105 10.69 0.75 -0.82
N HIS A 106 11.39 -0.35 -1.10
CA HIS A 106 10.91 -1.34 -2.07
C HIS A 106 9.62 -2.01 -1.63
N ALA A 107 9.49 -2.34 -0.33
CA ALA A 107 8.29 -2.98 0.19
C ALA A 107 7.05 -2.09 0.11
N ILE A 108 7.15 -0.80 0.46
CA ILE A 108 6.00 0.11 0.33
C ILE A 108 5.65 0.37 -1.14
N ALA A 109 6.63 0.41 -2.03
CA ALA A 109 6.38 0.52 -3.47
C ALA A 109 5.58 -0.68 -4.00
N GLU A 110 5.96 -1.90 -3.60
CA GLU A 110 5.24 -3.13 -3.97
C GLU A 110 3.83 -3.17 -3.37
N LEU A 111 3.67 -2.89 -2.08
CA LEU A 111 2.38 -2.82 -1.42
C LEU A 111 1.44 -1.81 -2.11
N ALA A 112 1.96 -0.62 -2.47
CA ALA A 112 1.18 0.39 -3.18
C ALA A 112 0.73 -0.08 -4.58
N GLN A 113 1.55 -0.84 -5.29
CA GLN A 113 1.18 -1.45 -6.57
C GLN A 113 0.11 -2.55 -6.40
N ARG A 114 0.23 -3.40 -5.38
CA ARG A 114 -0.79 -4.43 -5.06
C ARG A 114 -2.13 -3.76 -4.74
N ASN A 115 -2.13 -2.71 -3.93
CA ASN A 115 -3.35 -1.96 -3.60
C ASN A 115 -3.97 -1.27 -4.82
N PHE A 116 -3.15 -0.78 -5.77
CA PHE A 116 -3.65 -0.27 -7.04
C PHE A 116 -4.46 -1.32 -7.81
N ILE A 117 -3.94 -2.55 -7.91
CA ILE A 117 -4.64 -3.65 -8.58
C ILE A 117 -5.95 -3.97 -7.86
N GLU A 118 -5.94 -4.05 -6.51
CA GLU A 118 -7.15 -4.23 -5.73
C GLU A 118 -8.20 -3.17 -6.04
N MET A 119 -7.82 -1.90 -5.98
CA MET A 119 -8.74 -0.77 -6.19
C MET A 119 -9.27 -0.68 -7.63
N ARG A 120 -8.43 -1.00 -8.60
CA ARG A 120 -8.80 -0.92 -10.02
C ARG A 120 -9.69 -2.08 -10.46
N ASP A 121 -9.35 -3.30 -10.07
CA ASP A 121 -9.88 -4.51 -10.70
C ASP A 121 -10.80 -5.31 -9.77
N LEU A 122 -10.62 -5.24 -8.44
CA LEU A 122 -11.22 -6.19 -7.51
C LEU A 122 -12.37 -5.63 -6.67
N VAL A 123 -12.55 -4.31 -6.57
CA VAL A 123 -13.58 -3.71 -5.69
C VAL A 123 -15.02 -4.15 -5.98
N GLY A 124 -15.30 -4.64 -7.19
CA GLY A 124 -16.59 -5.21 -7.58
C GLY A 124 -16.63 -6.75 -7.58
N ASP A 125 -15.52 -7.42 -7.30
CA ASP A 125 -15.43 -8.88 -7.32
C ASP A 125 -16.06 -9.47 -6.03
N PRO A 126 -17.03 -10.41 -6.14
CA PRO A 126 -17.70 -11.01 -4.99
C PRO A 126 -16.74 -11.72 -4.02
N LYS A 127 -15.69 -12.38 -4.53
CA LYS A 127 -14.70 -13.08 -3.70
C LYS A 127 -13.84 -12.08 -2.92
N PHE A 128 -13.48 -10.97 -3.55
CA PHE A 128 -12.75 -9.90 -2.88
C PHE A 128 -13.59 -9.27 -1.77
N LEU A 129 -14.87 -9.00 -2.03
CA LEU A 129 -15.79 -8.46 -1.03
C LEU A 129 -15.99 -9.44 0.14
N LEU A 130 -16.08 -10.74 -0.14
CA LEU A 130 -16.14 -11.78 0.88
C LEU A 130 -14.85 -11.81 1.71
N ARG A 131 -13.68 -11.75 1.07
CA ARG A 131 -12.39 -11.65 1.76
C ARG A 131 -12.36 -10.44 2.71
N LYS A 132 -12.84 -9.27 2.29
CA LYS A 132 -12.91 -8.08 3.17
C LYS A 132 -13.82 -8.30 4.39
N LYS A 133 -14.95 -9.01 4.23
CA LYS A 133 -15.81 -9.40 5.36
C LYS A 133 -15.10 -10.34 6.33
N ILE A 134 -14.42 -11.36 5.82
CA ILE A 134 -13.65 -12.30 6.63
C ILE A 134 -12.49 -11.59 7.34
N THR A 135 -11.79 -10.69 6.66
CA THR A 135 -10.73 -9.85 7.24
C THR A 135 -11.25 -9.06 8.46
N ALA A 136 -12.40 -8.41 8.31
CA ALA A 136 -13.03 -7.66 9.40
C ALA A 136 -13.42 -8.58 10.57
N HIS A 137 -14.02 -9.73 10.28
CA HIS A 137 -14.40 -10.73 11.29
C HIS A 137 -13.18 -11.24 12.08
N LEU A 138 -12.10 -11.63 11.40
CA LEU A 138 -10.89 -12.12 12.06
C LEU A 138 -10.23 -11.01 12.90
N HIS A 139 -10.20 -9.78 12.43
CA HIS A 139 -9.64 -8.66 13.19
C HIS A 139 -10.46 -8.33 14.43
N GLU A 140 -11.79 -8.36 14.34
CA GLU A 140 -12.69 -8.14 15.48
C GLU A 140 -12.57 -9.25 16.52
N LYS A 141 -12.48 -10.50 16.08
CA LYS A 141 -12.46 -11.67 16.96
C LYS A 141 -11.09 -11.94 17.57
N TYR A 142 -10.02 -11.64 16.82
CA TYR A 142 -8.62 -11.94 17.21
C TYR A 142 -7.72 -10.70 17.10
N PRO A 143 -8.04 -9.58 17.79
CA PRO A 143 -7.34 -8.30 17.58
C PRO A 143 -5.86 -8.33 17.98
N SER A 144 -5.46 -9.26 18.88
CA SER A 144 -4.07 -9.43 19.29
C SER A 144 -3.24 -10.27 18.32
N ASP A 145 -3.89 -11.12 17.52
CA ASP A 145 -3.21 -12.13 16.70
C ASP A 145 -3.33 -11.82 15.19
N PHE A 146 -4.30 -11.00 14.81
CA PHE A 146 -4.56 -10.64 13.43
C PHE A 146 -4.74 -9.13 13.25
N MET A 147 -3.83 -8.52 12.52
CA MET A 147 -3.96 -7.14 12.06
C MET A 147 -4.01 -7.13 10.52
N PRO A 148 -5.03 -6.54 9.90
CA PRO A 148 -5.08 -6.39 8.46
C PRO A 148 -3.88 -5.61 7.93
N VAL A 149 -3.31 -6.02 6.80
CA VAL A 149 -2.13 -5.35 6.22
C VAL A 149 -2.37 -3.87 5.96
N TYR A 150 -3.57 -3.51 5.50
CA TYR A 150 -3.93 -2.09 5.34
C TYR A 150 -3.76 -1.30 6.64
N SER A 151 -4.17 -1.87 7.77
CA SER A 151 -4.03 -1.23 9.08
C SER A 151 -2.56 -1.17 9.54
N MET A 152 -1.76 -2.20 9.23
CA MET A 152 -0.31 -2.17 9.50
C MET A 152 0.37 -1.01 8.77
N VAL A 153 0.07 -0.86 7.48
CA VAL A 153 0.70 0.15 6.61
C VAL A 153 0.23 1.57 6.96
N THR A 154 -1.07 1.74 7.29
CA THR A 154 -1.69 3.07 7.39
C THR A 154 -1.74 3.60 8.82
N PHE A 155 -1.88 2.72 9.81
CA PHE A 155 -2.20 3.11 11.19
C PHE A 155 -1.22 2.54 12.24
N SER A 156 -0.08 2.00 11.81
CA SER A 156 0.96 1.52 12.73
C SER A 156 2.35 1.92 12.27
N ASN A 157 3.34 1.76 13.16
CA ASN A 157 4.76 1.93 12.86
C ASN A 157 5.41 0.59 12.45
N THR A 158 4.63 -0.39 11.98
CA THR A 158 5.17 -1.64 11.46
C THR A 158 6.03 -1.36 10.23
N PRO A 159 7.30 -1.78 10.22
CA PRO A 159 8.16 -1.59 9.06
C PRO A 159 7.53 -2.17 7.79
N TYR A 160 7.59 -1.46 6.68
CA TYR A 160 6.90 -1.87 5.43
C TYR A 160 7.32 -3.24 4.92
N HIS A 161 8.59 -3.63 5.10
CA HIS A 161 9.04 -4.98 4.73
C HIS A 161 8.44 -6.09 5.60
N VAL A 162 8.05 -5.76 6.83
CA VAL A 162 7.30 -6.68 7.71
C VAL A 162 5.86 -6.76 7.24
N ALA A 163 5.22 -5.62 6.95
CA ALA A 163 3.87 -5.58 6.41
C ALA A 163 3.74 -6.34 5.07
N LEU A 164 4.76 -6.26 4.20
CA LEU A 164 4.79 -7.02 2.94
C LEU A 164 4.85 -8.54 3.17
N ARG A 165 5.67 -9.01 4.13
CA ARG A 165 5.68 -10.43 4.52
C ARG A 165 4.35 -10.90 5.08
N GLU A 166 3.71 -10.02 5.88
CA GLU A 166 2.38 -10.29 6.41
C GLU A 166 1.32 -10.35 5.30
N ASP A 167 1.42 -9.50 4.27
CA ASP A 167 0.54 -9.57 3.12
C ASP A 167 0.64 -10.92 2.41
N ASP A 168 1.85 -11.42 2.18
CA ASP A 168 2.07 -12.74 1.59
C ASP A 168 1.53 -13.88 2.49
N ALA A 169 1.68 -13.76 3.81
CA ALA A 169 1.18 -14.74 4.75
C ALA A 169 -0.36 -14.73 4.83
N GLN A 170 -0.96 -13.53 4.88
CA GLN A 170 -2.41 -13.38 4.88
C GLN A 170 -3.03 -13.80 3.54
N ASN A 171 -2.36 -13.60 2.41
CA ASN A 171 -2.82 -14.09 1.11
C ASN A 171 -2.96 -15.63 1.12
N ARG A 172 -1.96 -16.35 1.63
CA ARG A 172 -2.04 -17.83 1.77
C ARG A 172 -3.15 -18.27 2.72
N LEU A 173 -3.35 -17.57 3.84
CA LEU A 173 -4.47 -17.82 4.74
C LEU A 173 -5.81 -17.69 4.01
N PHE A 174 -6.01 -16.60 3.28
CA PHE A 174 -7.25 -16.35 2.55
C PHE A 174 -7.47 -17.34 1.40
N GLU A 175 -6.42 -17.81 0.73
CA GLU A 175 -6.53 -18.91 -0.24
C GLU A 175 -7.11 -20.17 0.42
N SER A 176 -6.62 -20.53 1.61
CA SER A 176 -7.13 -21.68 2.37
C SER A 176 -8.57 -21.48 2.84
N ILE A 177 -8.90 -20.29 3.36
CA ILE A 177 -10.27 -19.98 3.83
C ILE A 177 -11.26 -19.98 2.66
N LEU A 178 -10.91 -19.36 1.53
CA LEU A 178 -11.80 -19.29 0.36
C LEU A 178 -11.99 -20.63 -0.35
N ALA A 179 -11.19 -21.65 -0.03
CA ALA A 179 -11.37 -23.01 -0.49
C ALA A 179 -12.36 -23.84 0.36
N ILE A 180 -12.84 -23.31 1.49
CA ILE A 180 -13.86 -23.96 2.32
C ILE A 180 -15.15 -24.12 1.52
N PRO A 181 -15.79 -25.31 1.47
CA PRO A 181 -17.08 -25.47 0.82
C PRO A 181 -18.14 -24.54 1.41
N ASP A 182 -18.97 -23.96 0.53
CA ASP A 182 -20.06 -23.04 0.88
C ASP A 182 -19.61 -21.82 1.74
N ILE A 183 -18.38 -21.36 1.55
CA ILE A 183 -17.75 -20.28 2.33
C ILE A 183 -18.63 -19.03 2.45
N GLU A 184 -19.41 -18.70 1.40
CA GLU A 184 -20.33 -17.56 1.39
C GLU A 184 -21.38 -17.64 2.51
N SER A 185 -21.73 -18.87 2.94
CA SER A 185 -22.72 -19.12 3.98
C SER A 185 -22.11 -19.29 5.38
N VAL A 186 -20.81 -19.62 5.46
CA VAL A 186 -20.11 -19.95 6.73
C VAL A 186 -18.92 -19.04 7.02
N TRP A 187 -18.82 -17.92 6.35
CA TRP A 187 -17.66 -17.01 6.34
C TRP A 187 -17.26 -16.46 7.73
N ASN A 188 -18.15 -16.49 8.71
CA ASN A 188 -17.93 -16.04 10.09
C ASN A 188 -18.08 -17.18 11.11
N GLY A 189 -18.00 -18.42 10.65
CA GLY A 189 -18.22 -19.60 11.46
C GLY A 189 -16.94 -20.33 11.90
N GLU A 190 -17.11 -21.40 12.68
CA GLU A 190 -16.02 -22.19 13.25
C GLU A 190 -15.07 -22.79 12.22
N ALA A 191 -15.52 -23.03 10.98
CA ALA A 191 -14.65 -23.53 9.91
C ALA A 191 -13.56 -22.50 9.55
N VAL A 192 -13.90 -21.22 9.49
CA VAL A 192 -12.94 -20.12 9.24
C VAL A 192 -12.00 -19.96 10.43
N ASP A 193 -12.55 -19.97 11.64
CA ASP A 193 -11.75 -19.87 12.87
C ASP A 193 -10.78 -21.04 13.03
N GLY A 194 -11.16 -22.23 12.62
CA GLY A 194 -10.32 -23.43 12.63
C GLY A 194 -9.10 -23.23 11.73
N VAL A 195 -9.31 -22.86 10.47
CA VAL A 195 -8.22 -22.57 9.51
C VAL A 195 -7.32 -21.44 10.02
N PHE A 196 -7.91 -20.41 10.65
CA PHE A 196 -7.13 -19.32 11.21
C PHE A 196 -6.24 -19.77 12.38
N ARG A 197 -6.74 -20.59 13.31
CA ARG A 197 -5.94 -21.13 14.42
C ARG A 197 -4.81 -22.03 13.94
N GLU A 198 -5.07 -22.91 12.96
CA GLU A 198 -4.02 -23.72 12.34
C GLU A 198 -2.94 -22.86 11.69
N TRP A 199 -3.34 -21.77 11.01
CA TRP A 199 -2.40 -20.84 10.43
C TRP A 199 -1.52 -20.14 11.48
N LEU A 200 -2.09 -19.79 12.65
CA LEU A 200 -1.30 -19.22 13.77
C LEU A 200 -0.25 -20.19 14.31
N GLU A 201 -0.53 -21.48 14.38
CA GLU A 201 0.41 -22.52 14.85
C GLU A 201 1.59 -22.74 13.90
N THR A 202 1.47 -22.34 12.63
CA THR A 202 2.51 -22.50 11.60
C THR A 202 3.43 -21.28 11.44
N ARG A 203 3.27 -20.24 12.26
CA ARG A 203 3.99 -18.96 12.16
C ARG A 203 5.28 -18.87 12.95
#